data_0781cc77ae4a1e5aad989f00929eda71
#
_entry.id   0781cc77ae4a1e5aad989f00929eda71
#
_cell.length_a   1.000
_cell.length_b   1.000
_cell.length_c   1.000
_cell.angle_alpha   90.00
_cell.angle_beta   90.00
_cell.angle_gamma   90.00
#
_symmetry.space_group_name_H-M   'P 1'
#
loop_
_entity.id
_entity.type
_entity.pdbx_description
1 polymer ?
#
loop_
_entity_poly.entity_id
_entity_poly.type
_entity_poly.pdbx_seq_one_letter_code
_entity_poly.pdbx_strand_id
1 'polypeptide(L)'
;MGFEKPTPIQEMAIPVIMENKDLIACAQTGTGKTAAFILPILNRISKQGSNTLNTLILAPTRELAIQIDQQIQGFAYFLGISSIPIYGGGDGIVWEQQKKALETGAEIIVATPGRLIALLAGGKINLSTLEHLILDEADRMMDMGFSDDILKIVNYLPKDRQTVLFSATMPPKIRQFSMKFLNNPAEISIAIGKTAEGVTQSMYSVYDTQKEELVRNILSQKAYEAVIIFASTKDKVKSLFKVLRKQFEIEAFHSDLEQIEREKIMSAFKNKSVKILIGTDIISRGIDVVGIELVINYDTPSDPEDYVHRVGRTARADAKGEAITFVNPKDQYKFDNIEKLIGMKITQNTLPEGFEDGPIYTGSAQKGRSETGSKKKSGFSKNKKSNSGGKRKPFPKRENSKATTENKEVVQAKPEEVKKPAKPKVSPDAKDQKPSKFGARKNVIDPD
;
A
#
# COMPACT_ATOMS: atom_id res chain seq x y z
N MET A 1 -13.06 -2.97 -24.71
CA MET A 1 -12.30 -2.51 -23.54
C MET A 1 -11.52 -1.21 -23.79
N GLY A 2 -11.56 -0.61 -24.97
CA GLY A 2 -10.97 0.70 -25.25
C GLY A 2 -9.45 0.81 -25.29
N PHE A 3 -8.74 -0.32 -25.33
CA PHE A 3 -7.29 -0.30 -25.54
C PHE A 3 -7.01 -0.20 -27.04
N GLU A 4 -6.48 0.95 -27.47
CA GLU A 4 -6.15 1.18 -28.88
C GLU A 4 -4.68 0.85 -29.17
N LYS A 5 -3.80 1.14 -28.22
CA LYS A 5 -2.35 0.94 -28.34
C LYS A 5 -1.79 0.43 -27.00
N PRO A 6 -0.78 -0.45 -27.02
CA PRO A 6 -0.09 -0.84 -25.81
C PRO A 6 0.68 0.36 -25.22
N THR A 7 0.79 0.38 -23.90
CA THR A 7 1.66 1.33 -23.21
C THR A 7 3.12 0.84 -23.27
N PRO A 8 4.13 1.70 -23.05
CA PRO A 8 5.54 1.29 -23.09
C PRO A 8 5.86 0.10 -22.18
N ILE A 9 5.26 0.03 -20.97
CA ILE A 9 5.47 -1.12 -20.08
C ILE A 9 4.83 -2.40 -20.62
N GLN A 10 3.70 -2.31 -21.32
CA GLN A 10 3.04 -3.44 -21.94
C GLN A 10 3.84 -3.95 -23.13
N GLU A 11 4.32 -3.06 -24.00
CA GLU A 11 5.17 -3.43 -25.14
C GLU A 11 6.42 -4.21 -24.73
N MET A 12 7.06 -3.78 -23.62
CA MET A 12 8.30 -4.41 -23.16
C MET A 12 8.04 -5.66 -22.31
N ALA A 13 7.05 -5.66 -21.42
CA ALA A 13 6.87 -6.73 -20.44
C ALA A 13 6.09 -7.92 -20.99
N ILE A 14 5.07 -7.72 -21.83
CA ILE A 14 4.24 -8.81 -22.36
C ILE A 14 5.07 -9.87 -23.10
N PRO A 15 5.99 -9.51 -24.02
CA PRO A 15 6.82 -10.51 -24.70
C PRO A 15 7.67 -11.35 -23.73
N VAL A 16 8.32 -10.71 -22.74
CA VAL A 16 9.14 -11.39 -21.75
C VAL A 16 8.33 -12.39 -20.92
N ILE A 17 7.14 -11.98 -20.49
CA ILE A 17 6.22 -12.86 -19.72
C ILE A 17 5.75 -14.03 -20.60
N MET A 18 5.46 -13.79 -21.88
CA MET A 18 5.07 -14.83 -22.83
C MET A 18 6.19 -15.85 -23.10
N GLU A 19 7.45 -15.42 -23.01
CA GLU A 19 8.62 -16.29 -23.12
C GLU A 19 8.91 -17.10 -21.85
N ASN A 20 8.09 -16.98 -20.82
CA ASN A 20 8.26 -17.64 -19.52
C ASN A 20 9.55 -17.28 -18.79
N LYS A 21 10.09 -16.08 -19.01
CA LYS A 21 11.26 -15.56 -18.30
C LYS A 21 10.84 -14.81 -17.03
N ASP A 22 11.64 -14.91 -16.00
CA ASP A 22 11.49 -14.05 -14.84
C ASP A 22 11.70 -12.59 -15.22
N LEU A 23 10.98 -11.68 -14.55
CA LEU A 23 11.01 -10.27 -14.90
C LEU A 23 11.05 -9.38 -13.66
N ILE A 24 11.90 -8.38 -13.69
CA ILE A 24 11.83 -7.20 -12.82
C ILE A 24 11.42 -6.01 -13.70
N ALA A 25 10.24 -5.45 -13.43
CA ALA A 25 9.69 -4.33 -14.17
C ALA A 25 9.54 -3.11 -13.26
N CYS A 26 10.33 -2.07 -13.51
CA CYS A 26 10.23 -0.79 -12.80
C CYS A 26 9.44 0.21 -13.64
N ALA A 27 8.22 0.53 -13.18
CA ALA A 27 7.33 1.47 -13.84
C ALA A 27 6.34 2.10 -12.84
N GLN A 28 5.98 3.36 -13.05
CA GLN A 28 5.06 4.12 -12.18
C GLN A 28 3.64 3.54 -12.17
N THR A 29 2.85 3.91 -11.16
CA THR A 29 1.41 3.61 -11.11
C THR A 29 0.68 4.35 -12.25
N GLY A 30 -0.36 3.71 -12.82
CA GLY A 30 -1.12 4.29 -13.94
C GLY A 30 -0.51 4.06 -15.31
N THR A 31 0.64 3.40 -15.44
CA THR A 31 1.27 3.09 -16.74
C THR A 31 0.72 1.84 -17.42
N GLY A 32 -0.28 1.16 -16.83
CA GLY A 32 -0.87 -0.05 -17.39
C GLY A 32 -0.18 -1.35 -16.98
N LYS A 33 0.59 -1.38 -15.86
CA LYS A 33 1.28 -2.57 -15.33
C LYS A 33 0.35 -3.78 -15.15
N THR A 34 -0.83 -3.55 -14.58
CA THR A 34 -1.78 -4.62 -14.29
C THR A 34 -2.17 -5.40 -15.55
N ALA A 35 -2.50 -4.71 -16.63
CA ALA A 35 -2.78 -5.35 -17.93
C ALA A 35 -1.53 -6.03 -18.50
N ALA A 36 -0.33 -5.48 -18.28
CA ALA A 36 0.92 -6.05 -18.78
C ALA A 36 1.20 -7.47 -18.24
N PHE A 37 0.78 -7.79 -17.00
CA PHE A 37 0.92 -9.15 -16.49
C PHE A 37 -0.36 -10.00 -16.61
N ILE A 38 -1.55 -9.40 -16.49
CA ILE A 38 -2.81 -10.19 -16.57
C ILE A 38 -3.01 -10.77 -17.98
N LEU A 39 -2.84 -9.97 -19.04
CA LEU A 39 -3.16 -10.40 -20.41
C LEU A 39 -2.36 -11.63 -20.86
N PRO A 40 -1.01 -11.68 -20.71
CA PRO A 40 -0.25 -12.87 -21.10
C PRO A 40 -0.59 -14.10 -20.26
N ILE A 41 -0.92 -13.93 -18.97
CA ILE A 41 -1.32 -15.03 -18.09
C ILE A 41 -2.68 -15.59 -18.50
N LEU A 42 -3.68 -14.75 -18.71
CA LEU A 42 -5.00 -15.19 -19.20
C LEU A 42 -4.89 -15.91 -20.53
N ASN A 43 -4.07 -15.42 -21.47
CA ASN A 43 -3.83 -16.10 -22.74
C ASN A 43 -3.19 -17.48 -22.54
N ARG A 44 -2.32 -17.66 -21.53
CA ARG A 44 -1.71 -18.96 -21.24
C ARG A 44 -2.71 -19.93 -20.62
N ILE A 45 -3.42 -19.51 -19.56
CA ILE A 45 -4.45 -20.33 -18.90
C ILE A 45 -5.52 -20.77 -19.91
N SER A 46 -6.01 -19.85 -20.74
CA SER A 46 -7.01 -20.13 -21.78
C SER A 46 -6.55 -21.18 -22.80
N LYS A 47 -5.24 -21.20 -23.15
CA LYS A 47 -4.68 -22.21 -24.06
C LYS A 47 -4.48 -23.58 -23.41
N GLN A 48 -4.18 -23.61 -22.12
CA GLN A 48 -3.95 -24.85 -21.38
C GLN A 48 -5.27 -25.58 -21.04
N GLY A 49 -6.37 -24.83 -20.88
CA GLY A 49 -7.67 -25.40 -20.53
C GLY A 49 -7.70 -26.03 -19.13
N SER A 50 -6.83 -25.60 -18.23
CA SER A 50 -6.69 -26.14 -16.87
C SER A 50 -7.61 -25.42 -15.90
N ASN A 51 -8.33 -26.20 -15.07
CA ASN A 51 -9.16 -25.67 -13.98
C ASN A 51 -8.43 -25.79 -12.62
N THR A 52 -7.11 -25.70 -12.62
CA THR A 52 -6.28 -25.77 -11.41
C THR A 52 -5.65 -24.41 -11.13
N LEU A 53 -5.28 -24.19 -9.87
CA LEU A 53 -4.59 -22.96 -9.48
C LEU A 53 -3.26 -22.81 -10.23
N ASN A 54 -3.21 -21.83 -11.12
CA ASN A 54 -2.07 -21.55 -11.99
C ASN A 54 -1.25 -20.35 -11.53
N THR A 55 -1.91 -19.30 -11.00
CA THR A 55 -1.26 -18.02 -10.74
C THR A 55 -1.55 -17.48 -9.35
N LEU A 56 -0.50 -17.02 -8.68
CA LEU A 56 -0.58 -16.26 -7.45
C LEU A 56 -0.09 -14.83 -7.67
N ILE A 57 -0.90 -13.85 -7.33
CA ILE A 57 -0.56 -12.43 -7.37
C ILE A 57 -0.52 -11.91 -5.93
N LEU A 58 0.59 -11.34 -5.50
CA LEU A 58 0.75 -10.68 -4.21
C LEU A 58 0.59 -9.17 -4.36
N ALA A 59 -0.23 -8.57 -3.53
CA ALA A 59 -0.49 -7.13 -3.46
C ALA A 59 -0.35 -6.61 -2.03
N PRO A 60 0.18 -5.39 -1.81
CA PRO A 60 0.42 -4.83 -0.46
C PRO A 60 -0.85 -4.56 0.33
N THR A 61 -1.95 -4.21 -0.35
CA THR A 61 -3.20 -3.76 0.29
C THR A 61 -4.39 -4.56 -0.21
N ARG A 62 -5.46 -4.56 0.58
CA ARG A 62 -6.74 -5.20 0.23
C ARG A 62 -7.37 -4.54 -0.98
N GLU A 63 -7.35 -3.20 -0.97
CA GLU A 63 -7.92 -2.37 -2.01
C GLU A 63 -7.29 -2.69 -3.36
N LEU A 64 -5.94 -2.85 -3.40
CA LEU A 64 -5.25 -3.25 -4.63
C LEU A 64 -5.56 -4.69 -5.02
N ALA A 65 -5.64 -5.62 -4.05
CA ALA A 65 -6.00 -7.00 -4.34
C ALA A 65 -7.41 -7.11 -4.96
N ILE A 66 -8.39 -6.39 -4.42
CA ILE A 66 -9.75 -6.32 -4.95
C ILE A 66 -9.74 -5.68 -6.35
N GLN A 67 -9.00 -4.60 -6.54
CA GLN A 67 -8.90 -3.92 -7.83
C GLN A 67 -8.30 -4.82 -8.91
N ILE A 68 -7.21 -5.54 -8.61
CA ILE A 68 -6.60 -6.50 -9.55
C ILE A 68 -7.59 -7.61 -9.89
N ASP A 69 -8.28 -8.16 -8.90
CA ASP A 69 -9.30 -9.20 -9.09
C ASP A 69 -10.44 -8.71 -10.01
N GLN A 70 -10.97 -7.50 -9.77
CA GLN A 70 -11.98 -6.90 -10.64
C GLN A 70 -11.50 -6.71 -12.08
N GLN A 71 -10.24 -6.34 -12.28
CA GLN A 71 -9.65 -6.24 -13.62
C GLN A 71 -9.52 -7.62 -14.28
N ILE A 72 -9.11 -8.65 -13.53
CA ILE A 72 -9.06 -10.03 -14.03
C ILE A 72 -10.45 -10.47 -14.47
N GLN A 73 -11.47 -10.29 -13.63
CA GLN A 73 -12.86 -10.62 -13.97
C GLN A 73 -13.33 -9.91 -15.24
N GLY A 74 -12.98 -8.63 -15.42
CA GLY A 74 -13.30 -7.88 -16.63
C GLY A 74 -12.61 -8.44 -17.87
N PHE A 75 -11.31 -8.76 -17.80
CA PHE A 75 -10.56 -9.32 -18.93
C PHE A 75 -10.95 -10.79 -19.23
N ALA A 76 -11.27 -11.56 -18.19
CA ALA A 76 -11.57 -12.98 -18.28
C ALA A 76 -13.04 -13.29 -18.55
N TYR A 77 -13.90 -12.27 -18.68
CA TYR A 77 -15.37 -12.44 -18.75
C TYR A 77 -15.83 -13.49 -19.75
N PHE A 78 -15.20 -13.57 -20.91
CA PHE A 78 -15.52 -14.55 -21.95
C PHE A 78 -14.59 -15.77 -21.96
N LEU A 79 -13.64 -15.88 -21.04
CA LEU A 79 -12.64 -16.94 -21.03
C LEU A 79 -12.99 -18.10 -20.07
N GLY A 80 -13.96 -17.89 -19.18
CA GLY A 80 -14.32 -18.88 -18.15
C GLY A 80 -13.23 -19.07 -17.09
N ILE A 81 -12.28 -18.13 -16.96
CA ILE A 81 -11.22 -18.15 -15.96
C ILE A 81 -11.69 -17.40 -14.72
N SER A 82 -11.52 -18.02 -13.56
CA SER A 82 -11.93 -17.46 -12.27
C SER A 82 -10.76 -16.92 -11.46
N SER A 83 -11.01 -15.87 -10.71
CA SER A 83 -10.05 -15.30 -9.75
C SER A 83 -10.68 -15.07 -8.38
N ILE A 84 -9.86 -15.13 -7.33
CA ILE A 84 -10.30 -14.94 -5.96
C ILE A 84 -9.38 -13.97 -5.25
N PRO A 85 -9.92 -12.87 -4.65
CA PRO A 85 -9.15 -11.99 -3.81
C PRO A 85 -9.11 -12.52 -2.37
N ILE A 86 -7.89 -12.63 -1.79
CA ILE A 86 -7.63 -13.12 -0.43
C ILE A 86 -6.98 -12.03 0.40
N TYR A 87 -7.73 -11.46 1.34
CA TYR A 87 -7.26 -10.39 2.21
C TYR A 87 -7.82 -10.52 3.61
N GLY A 88 -7.16 -9.89 4.58
CA GLY A 88 -7.57 -9.93 5.98
C GLY A 88 -8.56 -8.82 6.37
N GLY A 89 -9.24 -8.91 7.55
CA GLY A 89 -10.04 -7.88 8.20
C GLY A 89 -11.49 -7.78 7.73
N GLY A 90 -12.02 -8.82 7.09
CA GLY A 90 -13.45 -9.04 6.99
C GLY A 90 -13.99 -9.78 8.22
N ASP A 91 -15.31 -9.77 8.39
CA ASP A 91 -16.01 -10.61 9.35
C ASP A 91 -15.87 -12.11 9.00
N GLY A 92 -16.42 -12.98 9.85
CA GLY A 92 -16.40 -14.43 9.62
C GLY A 92 -17.05 -14.86 8.30
N ILE A 93 -17.98 -14.07 7.77
CA ILE A 93 -18.71 -14.35 6.52
C ILE A 93 -17.74 -14.23 5.34
N VAL A 94 -16.95 -13.17 5.26
CA VAL A 94 -15.93 -12.99 4.21
C VAL A 94 -14.90 -14.12 4.26
N TRP A 95 -14.53 -14.57 5.45
CA TRP A 95 -13.65 -15.71 5.62
C TRP A 95 -14.20 -17.01 5.03
N GLU A 96 -15.45 -17.35 5.37
CA GLU A 96 -16.08 -18.56 4.83
C GLU A 96 -16.31 -18.50 3.32
N GLN A 97 -16.61 -17.30 2.79
CA GLN A 97 -16.72 -17.09 1.35
C GLN A 97 -15.38 -17.32 0.63
N GLN A 98 -14.27 -16.74 1.14
CA GLN A 98 -12.93 -16.94 0.59
C GLN A 98 -12.53 -18.42 0.63
N LYS A 99 -12.81 -19.11 1.73
CA LYS A 99 -12.54 -20.53 1.89
C LYS A 99 -13.35 -21.37 0.91
N LYS A 100 -14.66 -21.15 0.82
CA LYS A 100 -15.54 -21.86 -0.11
C LYS A 100 -15.12 -21.65 -1.56
N ALA A 101 -14.76 -20.42 -1.93
CA ALA A 101 -14.28 -20.10 -3.27
C ALA A 101 -12.97 -20.83 -3.61
N LEU A 102 -12.05 -20.97 -2.64
CA LEU A 102 -10.84 -21.79 -2.79
C LEU A 102 -11.14 -23.28 -2.95
N GLU A 103 -12.15 -23.79 -2.25
CA GLU A 103 -12.59 -25.19 -2.36
C GLU A 103 -13.26 -25.47 -3.72
N THR A 104 -13.94 -24.48 -4.30
CA THR A 104 -14.57 -24.57 -5.63
C THR A 104 -13.53 -24.59 -6.76
N GLY A 105 -12.33 -24.07 -6.49
CA GLY A 105 -11.22 -23.93 -7.43
C GLY A 105 -11.24 -22.57 -8.11
N ALA A 106 -10.06 -21.95 -8.20
CA ALA A 106 -9.82 -20.77 -9.01
C ALA A 106 -8.46 -20.91 -9.67
N GLU A 107 -8.34 -20.42 -10.87
CA GLU A 107 -7.08 -20.43 -11.61
C GLU A 107 -6.12 -19.35 -11.11
N ILE A 108 -6.66 -18.27 -10.54
CA ILE A 108 -5.86 -17.11 -10.08
C ILE A 108 -6.25 -16.73 -8.66
N ILE A 109 -5.25 -16.60 -7.80
CA ILE A 109 -5.40 -16.01 -6.47
C ILE A 109 -4.71 -14.64 -6.44
N VAL A 110 -5.42 -13.61 -5.95
CA VAL A 110 -4.85 -12.30 -5.67
C VAL A 110 -4.84 -12.09 -4.15
N ALA A 111 -3.68 -12.00 -3.52
CA ALA A 111 -3.61 -12.06 -2.06
C ALA A 111 -2.78 -10.96 -1.42
N THR A 112 -3.16 -10.57 -0.20
CA THR A 112 -2.24 -9.87 0.71
C THR A 112 -1.39 -10.87 1.49
N PRO A 113 -0.06 -10.64 1.68
CA PRO A 113 0.85 -11.64 2.22
C PRO A 113 0.42 -12.25 3.55
N GLY A 114 0.09 -11.42 4.55
CA GLY A 114 -0.26 -11.92 5.89
C GLY A 114 -1.49 -12.83 5.91
N ARG A 115 -2.51 -12.56 5.08
CA ARG A 115 -3.71 -13.41 5.01
C ARG A 115 -3.44 -14.72 4.31
N LEU A 116 -2.65 -14.67 3.24
CA LEU A 116 -2.26 -15.89 2.53
C LEU A 116 -1.49 -16.85 3.42
N ILE A 117 -0.53 -16.36 4.20
CA ILE A 117 0.22 -17.20 5.17
C ILE A 117 -0.71 -17.90 6.15
N ALA A 118 -1.70 -17.18 6.69
CA ALA A 118 -2.66 -17.76 7.63
C ALA A 118 -3.47 -18.92 7.00
N LEU A 119 -3.77 -18.82 5.71
CA LEU A 119 -4.43 -19.89 4.94
C LEU A 119 -3.50 -21.06 4.63
N LEU A 120 -2.26 -20.77 4.23
CA LEU A 120 -1.24 -21.79 3.94
C LEU A 120 -0.89 -22.63 5.19
N ALA A 121 -0.77 -21.97 6.34
CA ALA A 121 -0.56 -22.65 7.62
C ALA A 121 -1.70 -23.62 7.99
N GLY A 122 -2.91 -23.36 7.49
CA GLY A 122 -4.07 -24.24 7.64
C GLY A 122 -4.12 -25.42 6.68
N GLY A 123 -3.16 -25.55 5.74
CA GLY A 123 -3.08 -26.65 4.76
C GLY A 123 -4.23 -26.70 3.74
N LYS A 124 -4.94 -25.58 3.54
CA LYS A 124 -6.19 -25.55 2.77
C LYS A 124 -6.02 -25.17 1.29
N ILE A 125 -4.81 -24.81 0.87
CA ILE A 125 -4.51 -24.41 -0.50
C ILE A 125 -3.45 -25.33 -1.07
N ASN A 126 -3.75 -25.97 -2.19
CA ASN A 126 -2.76 -26.72 -2.96
C ASN A 126 -2.08 -25.79 -3.97
N LEU A 127 -0.80 -25.50 -3.75
CA LEU A 127 0.02 -24.65 -4.62
C LEU A 127 0.91 -25.45 -5.59
N SER A 128 0.78 -26.78 -5.64
CA SER A 128 1.70 -27.65 -6.41
C SER A 128 1.60 -27.45 -7.92
N THR A 129 0.48 -26.94 -8.41
CA THR A 129 0.21 -26.67 -9.83
C THR A 129 0.54 -25.23 -10.25
N LEU A 130 1.07 -24.42 -9.35
CA LEU A 130 1.32 -22.99 -9.58
C LEU A 130 2.48 -22.80 -10.55
N GLU A 131 2.23 -22.11 -11.65
CA GLU A 131 3.21 -21.78 -12.68
C GLU A 131 3.71 -20.33 -12.60
N HIS A 132 2.89 -19.41 -12.06
CA HIS A 132 3.20 -17.98 -12.05
C HIS A 132 3.07 -17.37 -10.66
N LEU A 133 4.14 -16.68 -10.23
CA LEU A 133 4.14 -15.78 -9.06
C LEU A 133 4.33 -14.34 -9.52
N ILE A 134 3.40 -13.46 -9.16
CA ILE A 134 3.49 -12.05 -9.47
C ILE A 134 3.51 -11.25 -8.17
N LEU A 135 4.43 -10.31 -8.06
CA LEU A 135 4.49 -9.33 -6.99
C LEU A 135 4.19 -7.96 -7.60
N ASP A 136 3.07 -7.36 -7.24
CA ASP A 136 2.75 -5.98 -7.65
C ASP A 136 2.98 -5.01 -6.48
N GLU A 137 3.53 -3.84 -6.77
CA GLU A 137 3.99 -2.86 -5.78
C GLU A 137 4.95 -3.48 -4.74
N ALA A 138 6.00 -4.17 -5.23
CA ALA A 138 6.95 -4.88 -4.36
C ALA A 138 7.70 -3.96 -3.40
N ASP A 139 8.04 -2.73 -3.81
CA ASP A 139 8.57 -1.66 -2.97
C ASP A 139 7.67 -1.44 -1.75
N ARG A 140 6.38 -1.31 -1.99
CA ARG A 140 5.39 -1.09 -0.94
C ARG A 140 5.27 -2.27 0.03
N MET A 141 5.29 -3.49 -0.48
CA MET A 141 5.26 -4.68 0.38
C MET A 141 6.48 -4.71 1.32
N MET A 142 7.64 -4.29 0.85
CA MET A 142 8.85 -4.22 1.68
C MET A 142 8.78 -3.10 2.71
N ASP A 143 8.26 -1.91 2.35
CA ASP A 143 8.07 -0.79 3.28
C ASP A 143 7.09 -1.13 4.42
N MET A 144 6.09 -1.96 4.12
CA MET A 144 5.14 -2.47 5.10
C MET A 144 5.69 -3.64 5.94
N GLY A 145 6.93 -4.07 5.69
CA GLY A 145 7.59 -5.13 6.46
C GLY A 145 7.25 -6.55 6.03
N PHE A 146 6.61 -6.75 4.87
CA PHE A 146 6.23 -8.08 4.37
C PHE A 146 7.37 -8.91 3.79
N SER A 147 8.63 -8.46 3.88
CA SER A 147 9.77 -9.18 3.31
C SER A 147 9.86 -10.64 3.77
N ASP A 148 9.75 -10.88 5.08
CA ASP A 148 9.82 -12.24 5.63
C ASP A 148 8.58 -13.07 5.26
N ASP A 149 7.44 -12.42 5.14
CA ASP A 149 6.19 -13.08 4.78
C ASP A 149 6.21 -13.52 3.31
N ILE A 150 6.73 -12.68 2.41
CA ILE A 150 6.94 -13.05 1.01
C ILE A 150 7.88 -14.25 0.90
N LEU A 151 9.00 -14.28 1.62
CA LEU A 151 9.92 -15.43 1.61
C LEU A 151 9.26 -16.71 2.15
N LYS A 152 8.43 -16.61 3.21
CA LYS A 152 7.65 -17.76 3.70
C LYS A 152 6.71 -18.28 2.61
N ILE A 153 5.98 -17.39 1.92
CA ILE A 153 5.07 -17.77 0.83
C ILE A 153 5.87 -18.48 -0.27
N VAL A 154 6.97 -17.87 -0.72
CA VAL A 154 7.84 -18.42 -1.76
C VAL A 154 8.29 -19.87 -1.45
N ASN A 155 8.55 -20.18 -0.18
CA ASN A 155 8.93 -21.53 0.25
C ASN A 155 7.82 -22.59 0.12
N TYR A 156 6.54 -22.18 0.02
CA TYR A 156 5.42 -23.08 -0.27
C TYR A 156 5.23 -23.33 -1.77
N LEU A 157 5.86 -22.54 -2.63
CA LEU A 157 5.64 -22.58 -4.08
C LEU A 157 6.57 -23.60 -4.78
N PRO A 158 6.16 -24.14 -5.94
CA PRO A 158 7.05 -24.91 -6.80
C PRO A 158 8.31 -24.12 -7.15
N LYS A 159 9.44 -24.82 -7.26
CA LYS A 159 10.70 -24.18 -7.69
C LYS A 159 10.68 -23.82 -9.17
N ASP A 160 10.07 -24.67 -9.97
CA ASP A 160 9.87 -24.45 -11.40
C ASP A 160 8.60 -23.60 -11.61
N ARG A 161 8.80 -22.31 -11.68
CA ARG A 161 7.76 -21.31 -11.91
C ARG A 161 8.36 -20.05 -12.53
N GLN A 162 7.54 -19.30 -13.21
CA GLN A 162 7.88 -17.92 -13.59
C GLN A 162 7.61 -16.98 -12.43
N THR A 163 8.55 -16.07 -12.14
CA THR A 163 8.34 -15.02 -11.14
C THR A 163 8.47 -13.65 -11.78
N VAL A 164 7.44 -12.82 -11.62
CA VAL A 164 7.36 -11.47 -12.19
C VAL A 164 7.20 -10.46 -11.06
N LEU A 165 8.07 -9.46 -11.01
CA LEU A 165 8.06 -8.42 -10.00
C LEU A 165 7.84 -7.06 -10.65
N PHE A 166 6.76 -6.39 -10.27
CA PHE A 166 6.49 -4.99 -10.59
C PHE A 166 6.72 -4.11 -9.37
N SER A 167 7.41 -3.00 -9.59
CA SER A 167 7.69 -2.00 -8.57
C SER A 167 7.67 -0.62 -9.20
N ALA A 168 7.34 0.41 -8.44
CA ALA A 168 7.52 1.78 -8.91
C ALA A 168 8.97 2.21 -8.80
N THR A 169 9.71 1.64 -7.86
CA THR A 169 11.10 1.97 -7.55
C THR A 169 11.95 0.71 -7.39
N MET A 170 13.26 0.83 -7.59
CA MET A 170 14.18 -0.30 -7.49
C MET A 170 15.46 0.07 -6.71
N PRO A 171 15.35 0.51 -5.45
CA PRO A 171 16.52 0.73 -4.62
C PRO A 171 17.32 -0.57 -4.42
N PRO A 172 18.62 -0.50 -4.08
CA PRO A 172 19.48 -1.67 -3.91
C PRO A 172 18.92 -2.72 -2.95
N LYS A 173 18.18 -2.32 -1.92
CA LYS A 173 17.55 -3.22 -0.95
C LYS A 173 16.48 -4.10 -1.60
N ILE A 174 15.63 -3.53 -2.45
CA ILE A 174 14.56 -4.26 -3.16
C ILE A 174 15.18 -5.20 -4.18
N ARG A 175 16.17 -4.73 -4.93
CA ARG A 175 16.92 -5.56 -5.88
C ARG A 175 17.57 -6.76 -5.20
N GLN A 176 18.29 -6.57 -4.09
CA GLN A 176 18.90 -7.67 -3.33
C GLN A 176 17.87 -8.65 -2.78
N PHE A 177 16.71 -8.14 -2.37
CA PHE A 177 15.62 -8.98 -1.89
C PHE A 177 15.03 -9.83 -3.01
N SER A 178 14.74 -9.24 -4.16
CA SER A 178 14.14 -9.92 -5.31
C SER A 178 15.01 -11.04 -5.86
N MET A 179 16.33 -10.88 -5.86
CA MET A 179 17.29 -11.90 -6.31
C MET A 179 17.30 -13.17 -5.43
N LYS A 180 16.61 -13.20 -4.28
CA LYS A 180 16.49 -14.41 -3.46
C LYS A 180 15.52 -15.44 -4.05
N PHE A 181 14.61 -15.02 -4.92
CA PHE A 181 13.54 -15.88 -5.45
C PHE A 181 13.27 -15.71 -6.96
N LEU A 182 13.97 -14.80 -7.64
CA LEU A 182 13.98 -14.66 -9.08
C LEU A 182 15.19 -15.40 -9.67
N ASN A 183 15.00 -16.01 -10.84
CA ASN A 183 16.03 -16.76 -11.54
C ASN A 183 16.41 -16.04 -12.84
N ASN A 184 17.59 -15.41 -12.89
CA ASN A 184 18.10 -14.68 -14.04
C ASN A 184 17.07 -13.77 -14.73
N PRO A 185 16.46 -12.84 -13.99
CA PRO A 185 15.34 -12.04 -14.48
C PRO A 185 15.77 -11.09 -15.60
N ALA A 186 14.90 -10.91 -16.59
CA ALA A 186 14.98 -9.75 -17.48
C ALA A 186 14.66 -8.49 -16.68
N GLU A 187 15.30 -7.38 -17.01
CA GLU A 187 15.05 -6.11 -16.32
C GLU A 187 14.52 -5.07 -17.30
N ILE A 188 13.38 -4.50 -16.94
CA ILE A 188 12.73 -3.41 -17.66
C ILE A 188 12.64 -2.23 -16.69
N SER A 189 13.17 -1.08 -17.12
CA SER A 189 13.05 0.16 -16.36
C SER A 189 12.53 1.25 -17.27
N ILE A 190 11.32 1.72 -16.96
CA ILE A 190 10.79 2.92 -17.58
C ILE A 190 11.16 4.07 -16.66
N ALA A 191 11.88 5.05 -17.21
CA ALA A 191 12.46 6.15 -16.44
C ALA A 191 11.43 6.79 -15.50
N ILE A 192 11.77 6.82 -14.22
CA ILE A 192 10.99 7.46 -13.14
C ILE A 192 10.94 9.00 -13.32
N GLY A 193 11.69 9.54 -14.25
CA GLY A 193 12.02 10.97 -14.37
C GLY A 193 10.96 11.90 -14.93
N LYS A 194 9.75 11.45 -15.21
CA LYS A 194 8.65 12.37 -15.55
C LYS A 194 7.45 12.01 -14.67
N THR A 195 7.21 12.81 -13.64
CA THR A 195 5.86 12.96 -13.09
C THR A 195 4.89 13.02 -14.26
N ALA A 196 3.76 12.31 -14.17
CA ALA A 196 2.82 12.12 -15.27
C ALA A 196 2.75 13.37 -16.16
N GLU A 197 3.06 13.23 -17.45
CA GLU A 197 2.91 14.31 -18.42
C GLU A 197 1.48 14.86 -18.27
N GLY A 198 1.35 16.18 -18.04
CA GLY A 198 0.05 16.80 -17.80
C GLY A 198 -0.24 17.23 -16.35
N VAL A 199 0.62 16.95 -15.37
CA VAL A 199 0.45 17.48 -14.00
C VAL A 199 1.16 18.80 -13.82
N THR A 200 0.40 19.87 -13.52
CA THR A 200 0.96 21.14 -13.04
C THR A 200 1.31 21.00 -11.56
N GLN A 201 2.60 21.12 -11.23
CA GLN A 201 3.09 20.96 -9.86
C GLN A 201 3.50 22.29 -9.28
N SER A 202 3.02 22.58 -8.06
CA SER A 202 3.37 23.81 -7.33
C SER A 202 3.52 23.53 -5.83
N MET A 203 4.15 24.46 -5.12
CA MET A 203 4.30 24.38 -3.67
C MET A 203 4.01 25.74 -3.01
N TYR A 204 3.58 25.67 -1.76
CA TYR A 204 3.51 26.82 -0.86
C TYR A 204 4.48 26.60 0.32
N SER A 205 5.31 27.61 0.60
CA SER A 205 6.10 27.64 1.84
C SER A 205 5.23 28.22 2.94
N VAL A 206 4.86 27.39 3.95
CA VAL A 206 3.84 27.74 4.95
C VAL A 206 4.21 27.23 6.34
N TYR A 207 3.76 27.93 7.36
CA TYR A 207 3.74 27.42 8.73
C TYR A 207 2.56 26.46 8.93
N ASP A 208 2.69 25.51 9.87
CA ASP A 208 1.64 24.54 10.14
C ASP A 208 0.31 25.19 10.55
N THR A 209 0.36 26.39 11.18
CA THR A 209 -0.81 27.19 11.56
C THR A 209 -1.59 27.77 10.38
N GLN A 210 -0.95 27.98 9.24
CA GLN A 210 -1.55 28.57 8.04
C GLN A 210 -2.20 27.52 7.12
N LYS A 211 -1.84 26.24 7.28
CA LYS A 211 -2.23 25.16 6.34
C LYS A 211 -3.74 24.97 6.23
N GLU A 212 -4.49 25.00 7.33
CA GLU A 212 -5.93 24.79 7.30
C GLU A 212 -6.66 25.89 6.52
N GLU A 213 -6.28 27.12 6.77
CA GLU A 213 -6.86 28.27 6.07
C GLU A 213 -6.50 28.27 4.58
N LEU A 214 -5.25 27.89 4.25
CA LEU A 214 -4.81 27.78 2.86
C LEU A 214 -5.59 26.70 2.11
N VAL A 215 -5.85 25.53 2.72
CA VAL A 215 -6.71 24.51 2.10
C VAL A 215 -8.10 25.06 1.82
N ARG A 216 -8.73 25.76 2.79
CA ARG A 216 -10.05 26.38 2.55
C ARG A 216 -10.02 27.36 1.40
N ASN A 217 -9.00 28.21 1.37
CA ASN A 217 -8.84 29.20 0.29
C ASN A 217 -8.73 28.51 -1.07
N ILE A 218 -7.84 27.51 -1.23
CA ILE A 218 -7.66 26.76 -2.48
C ILE A 218 -8.97 26.10 -2.92
N LEU A 219 -9.65 25.40 -2.03
CA LEU A 219 -10.91 24.69 -2.33
C LEU A 219 -12.06 25.63 -2.67
N SER A 220 -12.02 26.89 -2.20
CA SER A 220 -13.06 27.90 -2.46
C SER A 220 -12.84 28.67 -3.76
N GLN A 221 -11.63 28.66 -4.33
CA GLN A 221 -11.32 29.41 -5.56
C GLN A 221 -11.93 28.78 -6.81
N LYS A 222 -12.12 27.46 -6.82
CA LYS A 222 -12.60 26.69 -7.97
C LYS A 222 -13.44 25.51 -7.51
N ALA A 223 -14.51 25.25 -8.22
CA ALA A 223 -15.29 24.02 -8.02
C ALA A 223 -14.54 22.82 -8.64
N TYR A 224 -13.97 21.99 -7.79
CA TYR A 224 -13.33 20.75 -8.20
C TYR A 224 -14.32 19.58 -8.14
N GLU A 225 -14.22 18.66 -9.09
CA GLU A 225 -15.06 17.44 -9.14
C GLU A 225 -14.45 16.28 -8.35
N ALA A 226 -13.11 16.22 -8.25
CA ALA A 226 -12.42 15.21 -7.46
C ALA A 226 -11.08 15.74 -6.91
N VAL A 227 -10.96 15.75 -5.59
CA VAL A 227 -9.76 16.22 -4.87
C VAL A 227 -9.30 15.15 -3.87
N ILE A 228 -7.99 14.92 -3.79
CA ILE A 228 -7.40 14.15 -2.71
C ILE A 228 -6.45 15.02 -1.89
N ILE A 229 -6.61 14.96 -0.56
CA ILE A 229 -5.74 15.65 0.39
C ILE A 229 -4.99 14.63 1.21
N PHE A 230 -3.66 14.62 1.12
CA PHE A 230 -2.78 13.72 1.85
C PHE A 230 -2.26 14.35 3.13
N ALA A 231 -2.54 13.74 4.28
CA ALA A 231 -1.98 14.11 5.57
C ALA A 231 -1.14 12.97 6.14
N SER A 232 -0.09 13.31 6.90
CA SER A 232 0.92 12.35 7.37
C SER A 232 0.43 11.36 8.42
N THR A 233 -0.63 11.68 9.17
CA THR A 233 -1.16 10.83 10.24
C THR A 233 -2.68 10.79 10.24
N LYS A 234 -3.25 9.69 10.76
CA LYS A 234 -4.70 9.53 10.93
C LYS A 234 -5.32 10.62 11.80
N ASP A 235 -4.60 11.11 12.79
CA ASP A 235 -5.09 12.15 13.69
C ASP A 235 -5.20 13.51 12.97
N LYS A 236 -4.24 13.84 12.10
CA LYS A 236 -4.32 15.00 11.21
C LYS A 236 -5.47 14.87 10.21
N VAL A 237 -5.68 13.66 9.64
CA VAL A 237 -6.83 13.38 8.77
C VAL A 237 -8.14 13.69 9.49
N LYS A 238 -8.32 13.15 10.71
CA LYS A 238 -9.52 13.39 11.53
C LYS A 238 -9.71 14.86 11.90
N SER A 239 -8.62 15.54 12.26
CA SER A 239 -8.66 16.97 12.62
C SER A 239 -9.06 17.82 11.42
N LEU A 240 -8.41 17.63 10.27
CA LEU A 240 -8.69 18.36 9.04
C LEU A 240 -10.12 18.09 8.53
N PHE A 241 -10.58 16.84 8.58
CA PHE A 241 -11.95 16.47 8.26
C PHE A 241 -12.96 17.22 9.12
N LYS A 242 -12.77 17.25 10.45
CA LYS A 242 -13.66 17.93 11.39
C LYS A 242 -13.83 19.42 11.07
N VAL A 243 -12.78 20.05 10.57
CA VAL A 243 -12.75 21.46 10.23
C VAL A 243 -13.41 21.71 8.87
N LEU A 244 -13.03 20.95 7.85
CA LEU A 244 -13.45 21.20 6.46
C LEU A 244 -14.86 20.70 6.15
N ARG A 245 -15.36 19.65 6.81
CA ARG A 245 -16.72 19.11 6.59
C ARG A 245 -17.87 20.12 6.84
N LYS A 246 -17.56 21.24 7.48
CA LYS A 246 -18.56 22.29 7.72
C LYS A 246 -18.86 23.10 6.46
N GLN A 247 -17.99 23.08 5.47
CA GLN A 247 -18.06 23.91 4.26
C GLN A 247 -18.03 23.12 2.96
N PHE A 248 -17.50 21.88 2.99
CA PHE A 248 -17.28 21.05 1.82
C PHE A 248 -17.86 19.64 2.00
N GLU A 249 -18.30 19.03 0.90
CA GLU A 249 -18.67 17.61 0.83
C GLU A 249 -17.40 16.78 0.80
N ILE A 250 -17.01 16.26 1.95
CA ILE A 250 -15.70 15.65 2.17
C ILE A 250 -15.83 14.39 3.03
N GLU A 251 -15.00 13.39 2.77
CA GLU A 251 -14.85 12.20 3.59
C GLU A 251 -13.42 11.97 4.02
N ALA A 252 -13.25 11.28 5.16
CA ALA A 252 -11.95 10.94 5.74
C ALA A 252 -11.67 9.44 5.55
N PHE A 253 -10.45 9.11 5.08
CA PHE A 253 -10.04 7.73 4.86
C PHE A 253 -8.77 7.41 5.66
N HIS A 254 -8.88 6.53 6.64
CA HIS A 254 -7.77 6.18 7.53
C HIS A 254 -7.88 4.73 8.06
N SER A 255 -6.83 4.25 8.72
CA SER A 255 -6.73 2.87 9.21
C SER A 255 -7.75 2.45 10.25
N ASP A 256 -8.36 3.41 10.98
CA ASP A 256 -9.33 3.10 12.03
C ASP A 256 -10.74 2.83 11.49
N LEU A 257 -10.99 3.08 10.20
CA LEU A 257 -12.27 2.75 9.57
C LEU A 257 -12.40 1.24 9.36
N GLU A 258 -13.60 0.73 9.56
CA GLU A 258 -13.95 -0.64 9.18
C GLU A 258 -13.94 -0.82 7.67
N GLN A 259 -13.78 -2.06 7.21
CA GLN A 259 -13.68 -2.35 5.77
C GLN A 259 -14.92 -1.90 4.99
N ILE A 260 -16.11 -2.15 5.54
CA ILE A 260 -17.39 -1.75 4.93
C ILE A 260 -17.48 -0.22 4.77
N GLU A 261 -16.98 0.53 5.77
CA GLU A 261 -16.95 1.99 5.71
C GLU A 261 -15.99 2.48 4.63
N ARG A 262 -14.80 1.85 4.52
CA ARG A 262 -13.82 2.18 3.47
C ARG A 262 -14.38 1.94 2.08
N GLU A 263 -15.06 0.81 1.86
CA GLU A 263 -15.69 0.48 0.59
C GLU A 263 -16.80 1.47 0.21
N LYS A 264 -17.64 1.87 1.18
CA LYS A 264 -18.67 2.90 0.99
C LYS A 264 -18.07 4.25 0.60
N ILE A 265 -17.05 4.71 1.34
CA ILE A 265 -16.38 5.98 1.06
C ILE A 265 -15.72 5.95 -0.33
N MET A 266 -15.05 4.85 -0.66
CA MET A 266 -14.42 4.70 -1.96
C MET A 266 -15.41 4.66 -3.12
N SER A 267 -16.55 3.96 -2.92
CA SER A 267 -17.63 3.95 -3.91
C SER A 267 -18.23 5.34 -4.08
N ALA A 268 -18.48 6.06 -2.98
CA ALA A 268 -18.99 7.42 -3.01
C ALA A 268 -18.03 8.39 -3.74
N PHE A 269 -16.72 8.25 -3.53
CA PHE A 269 -15.71 9.07 -4.20
C PHE A 269 -15.60 8.71 -5.69
N LYS A 270 -15.63 7.42 -6.06
CA LYS A 270 -15.64 6.97 -7.46
C LYS A 270 -16.85 7.48 -8.24
N ASN A 271 -18.02 7.50 -7.61
CA ASN A 271 -19.27 7.96 -8.20
C ASN A 271 -19.46 9.48 -8.11
N LYS A 272 -18.44 10.21 -7.61
CA LYS A 272 -18.47 11.67 -7.44
C LYS A 272 -19.58 12.23 -6.53
N SER A 273 -20.20 11.37 -5.70
CA SER A 273 -21.11 11.80 -4.64
C SER A 273 -20.35 12.41 -3.44
N VAL A 274 -19.07 12.12 -3.32
CA VAL A 274 -18.11 12.80 -2.46
C VAL A 274 -17.02 13.37 -3.36
N LYS A 275 -16.79 14.66 -3.28
CA LYS A 275 -15.83 15.37 -4.16
C LYS A 275 -14.43 15.47 -3.56
N ILE A 276 -14.31 15.44 -2.26
CA ILE A 276 -13.03 15.64 -1.56
C ILE A 276 -12.78 14.47 -0.62
N LEU A 277 -11.61 13.84 -0.75
CA LEU A 277 -11.17 12.75 0.10
C LEU A 277 -9.90 13.16 0.86
N ILE A 278 -9.93 13.10 2.20
CA ILE A 278 -8.73 13.29 3.02
C ILE A 278 -8.23 11.95 3.49
N GLY A 279 -6.93 11.68 3.36
CA GLY A 279 -6.40 10.44 3.94
C GLY A 279 -4.89 10.43 4.09
N THR A 280 -4.41 9.30 4.63
CA THR A 280 -2.99 8.98 4.69
C THR A 280 -2.54 8.29 3.41
N ASP A 281 -1.28 7.90 3.33
CA ASP A 281 -0.73 7.16 2.18
C ASP A 281 -1.42 5.83 1.86
N ILE A 282 -2.35 5.36 2.69
CA ILE A 282 -3.23 4.23 2.36
C ILE A 282 -4.05 4.53 1.09
N ILE A 283 -4.42 5.80 0.86
CA ILE A 283 -5.15 6.22 -0.35
C ILE A 283 -4.24 6.30 -1.57
N SER A 284 -2.97 6.67 -1.38
CA SER A 284 -2.06 6.92 -2.51
C SER A 284 -1.80 5.67 -3.36
N ARG A 285 -2.07 4.49 -2.80
CA ARG A 285 -1.69 3.21 -3.38
C ARG A 285 -2.92 2.29 -3.43
N GLY A 286 -3.19 1.73 -4.59
CA GLY A 286 -4.31 0.79 -4.79
C GLY A 286 -5.67 1.43 -5.06
N ILE A 287 -5.77 2.74 -5.27
CA ILE A 287 -7.02 3.39 -5.67
C ILE A 287 -6.94 3.75 -7.16
N ASP A 288 -7.77 3.10 -7.94
CA ASP A 288 -7.99 3.46 -9.32
C ASP A 288 -9.23 4.36 -9.41
N VAL A 289 -9.00 5.65 -9.18
CA VAL A 289 -9.99 6.69 -9.44
C VAL A 289 -9.46 7.54 -10.59
N VAL A 290 -10.23 7.60 -11.64
CA VAL A 290 -9.95 8.42 -12.83
C VAL A 290 -10.54 9.81 -12.63
N GLY A 291 -9.85 10.83 -13.15
CA GLY A 291 -10.37 12.21 -13.17
C GLY A 291 -10.16 12.97 -11.85
N ILE A 292 -9.14 12.63 -11.07
CA ILE A 292 -8.73 13.49 -9.95
C ILE A 292 -8.09 14.76 -10.53
N GLU A 293 -8.69 15.90 -10.22
CA GLU A 293 -8.27 17.19 -10.74
C GLU A 293 -7.19 17.84 -9.88
N LEU A 294 -7.25 17.62 -8.55
CA LEU A 294 -6.33 18.23 -7.60
C LEU A 294 -5.84 17.22 -6.56
N VAL A 295 -4.54 17.20 -6.37
CA VAL A 295 -3.87 16.52 -5.26
C VAL A 295 -3.23 17.56 -4.35
N ILE A 296 -3.58 17.57 -3.07
CA ILE A 296 -2.93 18.41 -2.05
C ILE A 296 -2.11 17.55 -1.12
N ASN A 297 -0.79 17.70 -1.12
CA ASN A 297 0.07 17.21 -0.06
C ASN A 297 0.05 18.19 1.12
N TYR A 298 -0.92 18.03 2.04
CA TYR A 298 -1.02 18.83 3.26
C TYR A 298 0.23 18.74 4.13
N ASP A 299 0.85 17.57 4.12
CA ASP A 299 2.18 17.36 4.66
C ASP A 299 3.10 16.83 3.55
N THR A 300 4.29 17.40 3.45
CA THR A 300 5.34 16.91 2.57
C THR A 300 5.66 15.45 2.92
N PRO A 301 5.57 14.50 1.97
CA PRO A 301 5.88 13.11 2.24
C PRO A 301 7.33 12.94 2.72
N SER A 302 7.55 11.98 3.61
CA SER A 302 8.88 11.69 4.15
C SER A 302 9.76 10.97 3.14
N ASP A 303 9.14 10.12 2.33
CA ASP A 303 9.77 9.42 1.21
C ASP A 303 9.47 10.17 -0.10
N PRO A 304 10.49 10.54 -0.87
CA PRO A 304 10.30 11.16 -2.18
C PRO A 304 9.47 10.30 -3.16
N GLU A 305 9.52 8.99 -3.03
CA GLU A 305 8.75 8.06 -3.86
C GLU A 305 7.24 8.15 -3.57
N ASP A 306 6.85 8.38 -2.30
CA ASP A 306 5.45 8.64 -1.95
C ASP A 306 4.89 9.86 -2.66
N TYR A 307 5.72 10.90 -2.89
CA TYR A 307 5.32 12.06 -3.68
C TYR A 307 4.87 11.67 -5.10
N VAL A 308 5.69 10.85 -5.77
CA VAL A 308 5.39 10.38 -7.14
C VAL A 308 4.09 9.56 -7.16
N HIS A 309 3.89 8.70 -6.17
CA HIS A 309 2.66 7.90 -6.02
C HIS A 309 1.42 8.75 -5.75
N ARG A 310 1.54 9.82 -4.94
CA ARG A 310 0.44 10.75 -4.66
C ARG A 310 0.09 11.58 -5.89
N VAL A 311 1.09 12.19 -6.51
CA VAL A 311 0.92 13.01 -7.72
C VAL A 311 0.40 12.17 -8.89
N GLY A 312 0.86 10.92 -9.01
CA GLY A 312 0.36 9.98 -10.02
C GLY A 312 -1.13 9.57 -9.86
N ARG A 313 -1.86 10.13 -8.89
CA ARG A 313 -3.32 9.96 -8.80
C ARG A 313 -4.06 10.92 -9.72
N THR A 314 -3.46 12.02 -10.13
CA THR A 314 -4.03 12.99 -11.09
C THR A 314 -3.44 12.82 -12.49
N ALA A 315 -3.98 13.52 -13.49
CA ALA A 315 -3.56 13.51 -14.90
C ALA A 315 -3.47 12.10 -15.52
N ARG A 316 -4.49 11.29 -15.35
CA ARG A 316 -4.62 10.00 -16.04
C ARG A 316 -5.48 10.15 -17.29
N ALA A 317 -5.17 9.39 -18.34
CA ALA A 317 -5.95 9.33 -19.59
C ALA A 317 -6.12 10.72 -20.25
N ASP A 318 -5.03 11.43 -20.52
CA ASP A 318 -4.98 12.73 -21.19
C ASP A 318 -5.66 13.91 -20.45
N ALA A 319 -6.09 13.70 -19.21
CA ALA A 319 -6.62 14.78 -18.38
C ALA A 319 -5.48 15.61 -17.77
N LYS A 320 -5.68 16.95 -17.73
CA LYS A 320 -4.78 17.85 -17.00
C LYS A 320 -5.06 17.74 -15.51
N GLY A 321 -4.02 17.68 -14.69
CA GLY A 321 -4.11 17.61 -13.24
C GLY A 321 -3.26 18.65 -12.53
N GLU A 322 -3.57 18.90 -11.27
CA GLU A 322 -2.84 19.83 -10.42
C GLU A 322 -2.36 19.14 -9.15
N ALA A 323 -1.13 19.40 -8.74
CA ALA A 323 -0.56 18.92 -7.50
C ALA A 323 0.06 20.07 -6.71
N ILE A 324 -0.42 20.25 -5.47
CA ILE A 324 0.03 21.34 -4.59
C ILE A 324 0.65 20.71 -3.34
N THR A 325 1.85 21.17 -2.95
CA THR A 325 2.54 20.67 -1.76
C THR A 325 2.79 21.77 -0.75
N PHE A 326 2.42 21.54 0.49
CA PHE A 326 2.69 22.45 1.59
C PHE A 326 4.01 22.08 2.26
N VAL A 327 4.94 23.03 2.27
CA VAL A 327 6.29 22.83 2.79
C VAL A 327 6.50 23.74 4.01
N ASN A 328 6.59 23.14 5.19
CA ASN A 328 6.92 23.84 6.40
C ASN A 328 8.46 23.91 6.62
N PRO A 329 8.97 24.73 7.57
CA PRO A 329 10.40 24.85 7.80
C PRO A 329 11.13 23.54 8.08
N LYS A 330 10.45 22.58 8.73
CA LYS A 330 11.04 21.27 9.08
C LYS A 330 11.11 20.32 7.90
N ASP A 331 10.24 20.51 6.90
CA ASP A 331 10.09 19.61 5.77
C ASP A 331 10.83 20.06 4.50
N GLN A 332 11.50 21.23 4.53
CA GLN A 332 12.24 21.75 3.38
C GLN A 332 13.25 20.75 2.79
N TYR A 333 13.97 20.03 3.66
CA TYR A 333 14.94 19.02 3.22
C TYR A 333 14.27 17.82 2.54
N LYS A 334 13.05 17.43 2.96
CA LYS A 334 12.27 16.36 2.33
C LYS A 334 11.86 16.79 0.93
N PHE A 335 11.40 18.03 0.81
CA PHE A 335 10.97 18.60 -0.46
C PHE A 335 12.14 18.75 -1.45
N ASP A 336 13.31 19.16 -0.99
CA ASP A 336 14.52 19.20 -1.82
C ASP A 336 14.92 17.78 -2.33
N ASN A 337 14.72 16.73 -1.52
CA ASN A 337 14.92 15.35 -1.98
C ASN A 337 13.89 14.92 -3.02
N ILE A 338 12.64 15.39 -2.92
CA ILE A 338 11.61 15.16 -3.94
C ILE A 338 12.03 15.82 -5.26
N GLU A 339 12.42 17.08 -5.24
CA GLU A 339 12.89 17.80 -6.44
C GLU A 339 14.09 17.10 -7.09
N LYS A 340 15.02 16.55 -6.28
CA LYS A 340 16.16 15.75 -6.79
C LYS A 340 15.70 14.46 -7.44
N LEU A 341 14.72 13.74 -6.85
CA LEU A 341 14.19 12.51 -7.42
C LEU A 341 13.52 12.75 -8.77
N ILE A 342 12.66 13.77 -8.84
CA ILE A 342 11.91 14.07 -10.08
C ILE A 342 12.75 14.83 -11.12
N GLY A 343 13.95 15.29 -10.75
CA GLY A 343 14.89 15.98 -11.64
C GLY A 343 14.44 17.37 -12.10
N MET A 344 13.47 18.00 -11.39
CA MET A 344 12.95 19.33 -11.72
C MET A 344 12.69 20.18 -10.48
N LYS A 345 12.75 21.48 -10.63
CA LYS A 345 12.32 22.45 -9.61
C LYS A 345 10.81 22.67 -9.70
N ILE A 346 10.15 22.63 -8.55
CA ILE A 346 8.71 22.86 -8.45
C ILE A 346 8.47 24.34 -8.20
N THR A 347 7.50 24.91 -8.91
CA THR A 347 7.16 26.34 -8.81
C THR A 347 6.63 26.67 -7.42
N GLN A 348 7.24 27.66 -6.76
CA GLN A 348 6.74 28.21 -5.51
C GLN A 348 5.65 29.25 -5.78
N ASN A 349 4.47 29.03 -5.22
CA ASN A 349 3.37 30.00 -5.26
C ASN A 349 3.52 31.01 -4.12
N THR A 350 3.01 32.23 -4.34
CA THR A 350 2.82 33.23 -3.29
C THR A 350 1.56 32.93 -2.50
N LEU A 351 1.60 33.18 -1.19
CA LEU A 351 0.41 33.04 -0.36
C LEU A 351 -0.68 34.05 -0.81
N PRO A 352 -1.97 33.67 -0.72
CA PRO A 352 -3.07 34.56 -1.05
C PRO A 352 -3.07 35.83 -0.21
N GLU A 353 -3.72 36.90 -0.71
CA GLU A 353 -3.92 38.13 0.07
C GLU A 353 -4.59 37.85 1.41
N GLY A 354 -4.12 38.50 2.46
CA GLY A 354 -4.62 38.30 3.85
C GLY A 354 -3.88 37.26 4.66
N PHE A 355 -2.97 36.50 4.06
CA PHE A 355 -2.08 35.61 4.81
C PHE A 355 -0.84 36.37 5.29
N GLU A 356 -0.39 36.01 6.51
CA GLU A 356 0.95 36.41 6.96
C GLU A 356 2.02 35.75 6.09
N ASP A 357 3.20 36.37 5.99
CA ASP A 357 4.33 35.82 5.24
C ASP A 357 4.67 34.39 5.68
N GLY A 358 4.84 33.51 4.73
CA GLY A 358 5.29 32.16 4.95
C GLY A 358 6.81 32.09 5.25
N PRO A 359 7.31 30.92 5.68
CA PRO A 359 8.73 30.75 5.89
C PRO A 359 9.51 30.84 4.59
N ILE A 360 10.73 31.37 4.64
CA ILE A 360 11.62 31.43 3.47
C ILE A 360 12.01 29.99 3.09
N TYR A 361 11.77 29.62 1.83
CA TYR A 361 12.25 28.35 1.29
C TYR A 361 13.71 28.47 0.88
N THR A 362 14.60 27.78 1.62
CA THR A 362 16.05 27.80 1.38
C THR A 362 16.60 26.47 0.83
N GLY A 363 15.74 25.47 0.64
CA GLY A 363 16.15 24.12 0.22
C GLY A 363 17.12 23.45 1.21
N SER A 364 18.04 22.65 0.69
CA SER A 364 19.02 21.91 1.52
C SER A 364 20.13 22.75 2.16
N ALA A 365 20.15 24.09 1.95
CA ALA A 365 21.23 24.96 2.44
C ALA A 365 21.29 25.10 3.98
N GLN A 366 20.28 24.61 4.73
CA GLN A 366 20.23 24.73 6.19
C GLN A 366 20.75 23.53 7.01
N LYS A 367 21.39 22.53 6.42
CA LYS A 367 22.11 21.52 7.24
C LYS A 367 23.44 22.08 7.77
N GLY A 368 23.41 23.06 8.65
CA GLY A 368 24.68 23.57 9.18
C GLY A 368 24.65 24.65 10.26
N ARG A 369 23.49 25.15 10.67
CA ARG A 369 23.44 26.11 11.78
C ARG A 369 22.41 25.70 12.84
N SER A 370 22.76 24.70 13.63
CA SER A 370 22.24 24.59 14.98
C SER A 370 22.81 25.79 15.78
N GLU A 371 21.92 26.54 16.40
CA GLU A 371 22.23 27.61 17.30
C GLU A 371 23.28 27.17 18.35
N THR A 372 24.53 27.48 18.10
CA THR A 372 25.51 27.62 19.20
C THR A 372 25.31 29.00 19.77
N GLY A 373 24.60 29.00 20.90
CA GLY A 373 24.36 30.20 21.67
C GLY A 373 25.63 31.05 21.84
N SER A 374 25.47 32.33 21.55
CA SER A 374 26.46 33.36 21.81
C SER A 374 26.78 33.43 23.33
N LYS A 375 27.79 32.72 23.78
CA LYS A 375 28.43 33.05 25.07
C LYS A 375 29.38 34.20 24.84
N LYS A 376 29.00 35.37 25.39
CA LYS A 376 29.85 36.55 25.57
C LYS A 376 31.20 36.13 26.14
N LYS A 377 32.27 36.44 25.43
CA LYS A 377 33.64 36.47 25.94
C LYS A 377 33.76 37.64 26.87
N SER A 378 33.84 37.38 28.16
CA SER A 378 34.51 38.29 29.11
C SER A 378 35.94 37.77 29.24
N GLY A 379 36.88 38.60 28.83
CA GLY A 379 38.29 38.32 29.02
C GLY A 379 38.72 38.47 30.48
N PHE A 380 39.60 37.59 30.92
CA PHE A 380 40.60 37.94 31.94
C PHE A 380 41.86 37.10 31.75
N SER A 381 42.89 37.82 31.70
CA SER A 381 44.34 37.76 31.91
C SER A 381 45.00 36.47 32.40
N LYS A 382 46.16 36.29 31.77
CA LYS A 382 47.29 35.39 32.07
C LYS A 382 47.58 35.21 33.55
N ASN A 383 47.94 33.99 33.99
CA ASN A 383 49.15 33.79 34.76
C ASN A 383 49.77 32.40 34.60
N LYS A 384 51.10 32.40 34.46
CA LYS A 384 51.99 31.24 34.40
C LYS A 384 52.22 30.68 35.80
N LYS A 385 52.36 29.38 35.97
CA LYS A 385 53.47 28.62 36.56
C LYS A 385 53.11 27.17 36.86
N SER A 386 53.80 26.26 36.26
CA SER A 386 54.87 25.36 36.80
C SER A 386 54.38 24.11 37.51
N ASN A 387 54.66 22.99 36.84
CA ASN A 387 55.35 21.80 37.31
C ASN A 387 54.88 21.06 38.58
N SER A 388 54.43 19.84 38.37
CA SER A 388 55.03 18.65 38.99
C SER A 388 54.23 17.37 38.69
N GLY A 389 54.99 16.35 38.48
CA GLY A 389 54.67 14.99 38.11
C GLY A 389 53.85 14.22 39.15
N GLY A 390 53.08 13.30 38.65
CA GLY A 390 52.32 12.34 39.44
C GLY A 390 52.00 11.09 38.62
N LYS A 391 52.61 10.05 39.01
CA LYS A 391 52.68 8.70 38.43
C LYS A 391 51.31 8.09 38.12
N ARG A 392 51.19 7.48 36.94
CA ARG A 392 50.13 6.55 36.55
C ARG A 392 50.22 5.24 37.33
N LYS A 393 49.11 4.78 37.89
CA LYS A 393 48.93 3.37 38.32
C LYS A 393 47.98 2.67 37.34
N PRO A 394 48.25 1.41 36.98
CA PRO A 394 47.47 0.68 36.01
C PRO A 394 46.28 -0.04 36.64
N PHE A 395 45.18 -0.16 35.85
CA PHE A 395 44.00 -0.97 36.17
C PHE A 395 44.30 -2.45 35.94
N PRO A 396 43.78 -3.36 36.78
CA PRO A 396 43.99 -4.79 36.63
C PRO A 396 43.03 -5.42 35.61
N LYS A 397 43.59 -6.30 34.78
CA LYS A 397 42.88 -7.25 33.94
C LYS A 397 42.06 -8.22 34.79
N ARG A 398 40.82 -8.50 34.39
CA ARG A 398 40.05 -9.65 34.88
C ARG A 398 40.27 -10.83 33.92
N GLU A 399 40.82 -11.87 34.50
CA GLU A 399 41.02 -13.20 33.90
C GLU A 399 39.73 -14.00 33.86
N ASN A 400 39.67 -14.86 32.85
CA ASN A 400 38.74 -15.99 32.68
C ASN A 400 38.86 -16.99 33.84
N SER A 401 37.72 -17.45 34.36
CA SER A 401 37.68 -18.76 35.04
C SER A 401 36.56 -19.63 34.50
N LYS A 402 36.98 -20.83 34.13
CA LYS A 402 36.22 -21.97 33.62
C LYS A 402 35.34 -22.59 34.70
N ALA A 403 34.21 -23.11 34.18
CA ALA A 403 33.54 -24.37 34.55
C ALA A 403 33.30 -24.73 36.02
N THR A 404 32.10 -25.05 36.34
CA THR A 404 31.77 -26.37 36.88
C THR A 404 30.27 -26.65 36.73
N THR A 405 30.00 -27.84 36.22
CA THR A 405 28.74 -28.54 36.07
C THR A 405 28.18 -28.94 37.44
N GLU A 406 26.96 -28.58 37.76
CA GLU A 406 26.19 -29.33 38.76
C GLU A 406 24.74 -29.51 38.31
N ASN A 407 24.37 -30.79 38.26
CA ASN A 407 23.03 -31.34 38.09
C ASN A 407 22.08 -30.84 39.17
N LYS A 408 20.89 -30.38 38.80
CA LYS A 408 19.71 -30.48 39.67
C LYS A 408 18.49 -30.93 38.90
N GLU A 409 17.91 -31.93 39.47
CA GLU A 409 16.75 -32.75 39.19
C GLU A 409 15.54 -32.04 38.55
N VAL A 410 14.98 -32.77 37.57
CA VAL A 410 13.68 -32.55 36.95
C VAL A 410 12.58 -32.98 37.92
N VAL A 411 11.78 -32.05 38.42
CA VAL A 411 10.49 -32.32 39.05
C VAL A 411 9.40 -32.26 38.01
N GLN A 412 8.83 -33.38 37.70
CA GLN A 412 7.65 -33.55 36.87
C GLN A 412 6.41 -33.07 37.64
N ALA A 413 5.71 -32.05 37.11
CA ALA A 413 4.36 -31.70 37.52
C ALA A 413 3.35 -32.41 36.61
N LYS A 414 2.41 -33.14 37.23
CA LYS A 414 1.28 -33.86 36.61
C LYS A 414 0.29 -32.86 35.99
N PRO A 415 -0.40 -33.24 34.90
CA PRO A 415 -1.46 -32.40 34.33
C PRO A 415 -2.76 -32.51 35.14
N GLU A 416 -3.38 -31.38 35.43
CA GLU A 416 -4.74 -31.27 35.98
C GLU A 416 -5.79 -31.61 34.91
N GLU A 417 -6.75 -32.45 35.33
CA GLU A 417 -7.94 -32.84 34.56
C GLU A 417 -8.87 -31.65 34.33
N VAL A 418 -9.12 -31.29 33.06
CA VAL A 418 -10.15 -30.34 32.69
C VAL A 418 -11.52 -31.04 32.65
N LYS A 419 -12.43 -30.63 33.54
CA LYS A 419 -13.83 -31.06 33.61
C LYS A 419 -14.59 -30.65 32.36
N LYS A 420 -15.25 -31.60 31.69
CA LYS A 420 -16.20 -31.39 30.59
C LYS A 420 -17.45 -30.66 31.09
N PRO A 421 -17.99 -29.66 30.34
CA PRO A 421 -19.30 -29.10 30.68
C PRO A 421 -20.45 -30.01 30.31
N ALA A 422 -21.46 -30.05 31.18
CA ALA A 422 -22.66 -30.87 31.14
C ALA A 422 -23.58 -30.52 29.95
N LYS A 423 -24.18 -31.54 29.35
CA LYS A 423 -25.24 -31.44 28.32
C LYS A 423 -26.54 -30.90 28.94
N PRO A 424 -27.29 -30.02 28.24
CA PRO A 424 -28.61 -29.62 28.68
C PRO A 424 -29.62 -30.75 28.46
N LYS A 425 -30.52 -30.92 29.46
CA LYS A 425 -31.65 -31.87 29.49
C LYS A 425 -32.73 -31.43 28.49
N VAL A 426 -33.13 -32.38 27.66
CA VAL A 426 -34.32 -32.25 26.79
C VAL A 426 -35.56 -32.62 27.61
N SER A 427 -36.57 -31.75 27.65
CA SER A 427 -37.89 -32.02 28.14
C SER A 427 -38.78 -32.55 27.00
N PRO A 428 -39.61 -33.61 27.24
CA PRO A 428 -40.54 -34.07 26.23
C PRO A 428 -41.89 -33.42 26.48
N ASP A 429 -42.46 -32.72 25.44
CA ASP A 429 -43.88 -32.70 25.17
C ASP A 429 -44.17 -31.69 24.05
N ALA A 430 -44.63 -32.23 22.93
CA ALA A 430 -45.78 -31.75 22.17
C ALA A 430 -45.93 -32.51 20.87
N LYS A 431 -46.95 -33.35 20.89
CA LYS A 431 -47.47 -34.11 19.76
C LYS A 431 -48.23 -33.20 18.78
N ASP A 432 -48.20 -33.64 17.51
CA ASP A 432 -49.25 -33.50 16.49
C ASP A 432 -49.66 -32.08 16.01
N GLN A 433 -49.16 -31.74 14.80
CA GLN A 433 -50.04 -31.09 13.84
C GLN A 433 -49.59 -31.40 12.41
N LYS A 434 -50.52 -31.97 11.63
CA LYS A 434 -50.43 -32.35 10.21
C LYS A 434 -50.36 -31.09 9.33
N PRO A 435 -49.71 -31.14 8.15
CA PRO A 435 -49.70 -30.04 7.18
C PRO A 435 -50.99 -30.00 6.35
N SER A 436 -51.56 -28.81 6.26
CA SER A 436 -52.69 -28.48 5.36
C SER A 436 -52.17 -28.15 3.96
N LYS A 437 -52.86 -28.77 2.97
CA LYS A 437 -52.73 -28.53 1.53
C LYS A 437 -53.32 -27.16 1.14
N PHE A 438 -52.57 -26.36 0.41
CA PHE A 438 -53.06 -25.30 -0.45
C PHE A 438 -52.12 -25.30 -1.67
N GLY A 439 -52.51 -25.60 -2.87
CA GLY A 439 -53.48 -24.96 -3.73
C GLY A 439 -52.63 -24.40 -4.88
N ALA A 440 -52.40 -25.24 -5.95
CA ALA A 440 -51.76 -24.84 -7.18
C ALA A 440 -52.67 -23.84 -7.95
N ARG A 441 -52.15 -22.66 -8.29
CA ARG A 441 -52.71 -21.81 -9.36
C ARG A 441 -51.83 -21.90 -10.61
N LYS A 442 -52.41 -22.51 -11.63
CA LYS A 442 -51.98 -22.43 -13.03
C LYS A 442 -52.29 -21.02 -13.54
N ASN A 443 -51.33 -20.32 -14.07
CA ASN A 443 -51.56 -19.23 -15.01
C ASN A 443 -51.24 -19.72 -16.40
N VAL A 444 -52.28 -19.79 -17.19
CA VAL A 444 -52.29 -19.93 -18.64
C VAL A 444 -51.95 -18.57 -19.22
N ILE A 445 -51.01 -18.51 -20.13
CA ILE A 445 -50.76 -17.38 -21.03
C ILE A 445 -51.13 -17.88 -22.41
N ASP A 446 -52.17 -17.31 -22.96
CA ASP A 446 -52.52 -17.42 -24.39
C ASP A 446 -51.74 -16.39 -25.21
N PRO A 447 -51.39 -16.68 -26.44
CA PRO A 447 -50.66 -15.81 -27.34
C PRO A 447 -51.63 -14.95 -28.19
N ASP A 448 -51.21 -13.68 -28.33
CA ASP A 448 -51.49 -12.87 -29.55
C ASP A 448 -50.35 -11.82 -29.68
#